data_fdb374180bd008232f9791df0300a1fd
#
_entry.id   fdb374180bd008232f9791df0300a1fd
#
_cell.length_a   1.000
_cell.length_b   1.000
_cell.length_c   1.000
_cell.angle_alpha   90.00
_cell.angle_beta   90.00
_cell.angle_gamma   90.00
#
_symmetry.space_group_name_H-M   'P 1'
#
loop_
_entity.id
_entity.type
_entity.pdbx_description
1 polymer ?
#
loop_
_entity_poly.entity_id
_entity_poly.type
_entity_poly.pdbx_seq_one_letter_code
_entity_poly.pdbx_strand_id
1 'polypeptide(L)'
;MSPTLQMTDAVAAGAASAIRRASEWLLSQQSEKGYWWGDLTADTTLESDYIYLQLWLYEPNEHGWNPPTRPQVDRAVRSILARQNASDGGFSIYPGGPADVSASVKAYFELKVAGVDP
;
A
#
# COMPACT_ATOMS: atom_id res chain seq x y z
N MET A 1 38.14 -28.80 20.10
CA MET A 1 37.56 -27.61 19.41
C MET A 1 36.39 -27.10 20.24
N SER A 2 36.41 -25.85 20.69
CA SER A 2 35.36 -25.28 21.55
C SER A 2 34.04 -25.19 20.79
N PRO A 3 32.91 -25.51 21.44
CA PRO A 3 31.57 -25.41 20.83
C PRO A 3 31.26 -24.01 20.23
N THR A 4 31.85 -23.00 20.79
CA THR A 4 31.70 -21.60 20.34
C THR A 4 32.30 -21.33 18.96
N LEU A 5 33.42 -21.97 18.61
CA LEU A 5 34.05 -21.85 17.29
C LEU A 5 33.21 -22.52 16.20
N GLN A 6 32.64 -23.70 16.47
CA GLN A 6 31.79 -24.40 15.52
C GLN A 6 30.47 -23.65 15.23
N MET A 7 29.90 -23.01 16.23
CA MET A 7 28.68 -22.19 16.07
C MET A 7 28.94 -20.94 15.24
N THR A 8 30.12 -20.33 15.38
CA THR A 8 30.52 -19.14 14.60
C THR A 8 30.71 -19.48 13.11
N ASP A 9 31.33 -20.64 12.81
CA ASP A 9 31.53 -21.11 11.45
C ASP A 9 30.20 -21.44 10.75
N ALA A 10 29.25 -22.06 11.46
CA ALA A 10 27.93 -22.38 10.93
C ALA A 10 27.12 -21.09 10.65
N VAL A 11 27.20 -20.07 11.52
CA VAL A 11 26.55 -18.77 11.31
C VAL A 11 27.19 -18.06 10.12
N ALA A 12 28.51 -18.04 10.01
CA ALA A 12 29.22 -17.44 8.88
C ALA A 12 28.87 -18.11 7.54
N ALA A 13 28.82 -19.43 7.50
CA ALA A 13 28.41 -20.18 6.30
C ALA A 13 26.93 -19.91 5.94
N GLY A 14 26.05 -19.83 6.94
CA GLY A 14 24.63 -19.46 6.76
C GLY A 14 24.49 -18.06 6.21
N ALA A 15 25.22 -17.09 6.76
CA ALA A 15 25.23 -15.70 6.28
C ALA A 15 25.75 -15.61 4.84
N ALA A 16 26.84 -16.26 4.51
CA ALA A 16 27.39 -16.28 3.15
C ALA A 16 26.38 -16.86 2.13
N SER A 17 25.68 -17.93 2.50
CA SER A 17 24.62 -18.52 1.68
C SER A 17 23.43 -17.56 1.51
N ALA A 18 23.00 -16.87 2.56
CA ALA A 18 21.92 -15.90 2.50
C ALA A 18 22.30 -14.69 1.61
N ILE A 19 23.50 -14.15 1.76
CA ILE A 19 24.01 -13.06 0.93
C ILE A 19 24.01 -13.47 -0.54
N ARG A 20 24.53 -14.64 -0.88
CA ARG A 20 24.54 -15.11 -2.26
C ARG A 20 23.14 -15.17 -2.87
N ARG A 21 22.19 -15.84 -2.19
CA ARG A 21 20.80 -15.93 -2.66
C ARG A 21 20.13 -14.55 -2.82
N ALA A 22 20.36 -13.65 -1.87
CA ALA A 22 19.82 -12.30 -1.94
C ALA A 22 20.43 -11.51 -3.11
N SER A 23 21.72 -11.62 -3.33
CA SER A 23 22.41 -10.96 -4.45
C SER A 23 21.94 -11.52 -5.80
N GLU A 24 21.83 -12.82 -5.94
CA GLU A 24 21.33 -13.48 -7.15
C GLU A 24 19.89 -13.05 -7.45
N TRP A 25 19.03 -12.97 -6.43
CA TRP A 25 17.66 -12.51 -6.58
C TRP A 25 17.60 -11.04 -7.00
N LEU A 26 18.34 -10.15 -6.32
CA LEU A 26 18.40 -8.74 -6.68
C LEU A 26 18.88 -8.53 -8.12
N LEU A 27 19.94 -9.22 -8.53
CA LEU A 27 20.44 -9.14 -9.89
C LEU A 27 19.42 -9.64 -10.92
N SER A 28 18.63 -10.68 -10.58
CA SER A 28 17.56 -11.16 -11.44
C SER A 28 16.38 -10.19 -11.60
N GLN A 29 16.21 -9.24 -10.65
CA GLN A 29 15.19 -8.19 -10.70
C GLN A 29 15.70 -6.88 -11.34
N GLN A 30 16.99 -6.81 -11.67
CA GLN A 30 17.56 -5.62 -12.29
C GLN A 30 17.04 -5.45 -13.73
N SER A 31 16.61 -4.26 -14.08
CA SER A 31 16.21 -3.96 -15.45
C SER A 31 17.43 -4.01 -16.39
N GLU A 32 17.21 -4.20 -17.69
CA GLU A 32 18.26 -4.15 -18.70
C GLU A 32 19.03 -2.83 -18.72
N LYS A 33 18.42 -1.75 -18.20
CA LYS A 33 19.03 -0.41 -18.07
C LYS A 33 19.85 -0.24 -16.78
N GLY A 34 19.98 -1.28 -15.95
CA GLY A 34 20.85 -1.30 -14.77
C GLY A 34 20.24 -0.72 -13.48
N TYR A 35 18.96 -0.38 -13.44
CA TYR A 35 18.26 0.06 -12.23
C TYR A 35 17.29 -1.00 -11.68
N TRP A 36 16.90 -0.84 -10.44
CA TRP A 36 15.81 -1.60 -9.81
C TRP A 36 14.58 -0.72 -9.70
N TRP A 37 13.44 -1.30 -9.96
CA TRP A 37 12.13 -0.70 -9.74
C TRP A 37 11.42 -1.47 -8.62
N GLY A 38 11.02 -0.77 -7.57
CA GLY A 38 10.19 -1.31 -6.51
C GLY A 38 8.81 -0.65 -6.54
N ASP A 39 7.75 -1.44 -6.66
CA ASP A 39 6.40 -0.92 -6.47
C ASP A 39 6.21 -0.63 -4.98
N LEU A 40 5.99 0.64 -4.66
CA LEU A 40 5.61 1.04 -3.32
C LEU A 40 4.10 0.82 -3.15
N THR A 41 3.73 -0.26 -2.48
CA THR A 41 2.33 -0.43 -2.06
C THR A 41 2.09 0.42 -0.82
N ALA A 42 1.56 1.62 -1.05
CA ALA A 42 1.14 2.53 0.01
C ALA A 42 -0.21 2.11 0.60
N ASP A 43 -0.63 2.81 1.65
CA ASP A 43 -1.98 2.77 2.19
C ASP A 43 -2.99 3.43 1.22
N THR A 44 -4.22 3.67 1.67
CA THR A 44 -5.29 4.30 0.87
C THR A 44 -5.22 5.83 0.86
N THR A 45 -4.19 6.42 1.43
CA THR A 45 -4.10 7.89 1.64
C THR A 45 -4.12 8.65 0.32
N LEU A 46 -3.37 8.20 -0.69
CA LEU A 46 -3.29 8.91 -1.97
C LEU A 46 -4.61 8.87 -2.74
N GLU A 47 -5.30 7.74 -2.74
CA GLU A 47 -6.63 7.60 -3.35
C GLU A 47 -7.65 8.47 -2.62
N SER A 48 -7.60 8.52 -1.29
CA SER A 48 -8.46 9.37 -0.48
C SER A 48 -8.19 10.85 -0.75
N ASP A 49 -6.93 11.27 -0.74
CA ASP A 49 -6.53 12.65 -1.04
C ASP A 49 -6.94 13.08 -2.45
N TYR A 50 -6.90 12.15 -3.41
CA TYR A 50 -7.38 12.41 -4.76
C TYR A 50 -8.89 12.71 -4.77
N ILE A 51 -9.71 11.92 -4.07
CA ILE A 51 -11.16 12.15 -3.98
C ILE A 51 -11.44 13.50 -3.31
N TYR A 52 -10.75 13.81 -2.21
CA TYR A 52 -10.88 15.08 -1.51
C TYR A 52 -10.49 16.28 -2.39
N LEU A 53 -9.40 16.16 -3.15
CA LEU A 53 -9.00 17.18 -4.12
C LEU A 53 -10.08 17.41 -5.18
N GLN A 54 -10.72 16.34 -5.67
CA GLN A 54 -11.80 16.46 -6.66
C GLN A 54 -13.04 17.14 -6.07
N LEU A 55 -13.36 16.88 -4.79
CA LEU A 55 -14.43 17.57 -4.07
C LEU A 55 -14.17 19.06 -3.94
N TRP A 56 -12.91 19.42 -3.65
CA TRP A 56 -12.51 20.82 -3.53
C TRP A 56 -12.50 21.56 -4.87
N LEU A 57 -12.12 20.89 -5.96
CA LEU A 57 -12.09 21.46 -7.30
C LEU A 57 -13.47 21.57 -7.95
N TYR A 58 -14.38 20.67 -7.61
CA TYR A 58 -15.70 20.53 -8.22
C TYR A 58 -16.75 20.40 -7.13
N GLU A 59 -17.31 21.51 -6.71
CA GLU A 59 -18.31 21.56 -5.64
C GLU A 59 -19.58 20.76 -5.99
N PRO A 60 -20.22 20.11 -5.01
CA PRO A 60 -21.54 19.52 -5.17
C PRO A 60 -22.59 20.58 -5.56
N ASN A 61 -23.60 20.16 -6.27
CA ASN A 61 -24.77 20.99 -6.60
C ASN A 61 -26.06 20.35 -6.05
N GLU A 62 -27.23 20.92 -6.38
CA GLU A 62 -28.53 20.41 -5.95
C GLU A 62 -28.85 18.97 -6.42
N HIS A 63 -28.14 18.47 -7.42
CA HIS A 63 -28.27 17.11 -7.93
C HIS A 63 -27.21 16.15 -7.34
N GLY A 64 -26.39 16.62 -6.40
CA GLY A 64 -25.32 15.86 -5.76
C GLY A 64 -23.95 16.17 -6.32
N TRP A 65 -23.00 15.28 -6.04
CA TRP A 65 -21.61 15.43 -6.47
C TRP A 65 -21.26 14.50 -7.64
N ASN A 66 -21.08 15.10 -8.81
CA ASN A 66 -20.69 14.40 -10.03
C ASN A 66 -19.62 15.17 -10.81
N PRO A 67 -18.37 15.12 -10.37
CA PRO A 67 -17.26 15.83 -11.02
C PRO A 67 -16.98 15.28 -12.43
N PRO A 68 -16.40 16.08 -13.33
CA PRO A 68 -15.97 15.63 -14.67
C PRO A 68 -15.01 14.42 -14.62
N THR A 69 -14.35 14.23 -13.49
CA THR A 69 -13.41 13.16 -13.19
C THR A 69 -14.08 11.95 -12.50
N ARG A 70 -15.39 11.84 -12.53
CA ARG A 70 -16.12 10.74 -11.88
C ARG A 70 -15.57 9.35 -12.18
N PRO A 71 -15.18 8.99 -13.41
CA PRO A 71 -14.58 7.68 -13.68
C PRO A 71 -13.26 7.43 -12.93
N GLN A 72 -12.47 8.48 -12.66
CA GLN A 72 -11.24 8.40 -11.87
C GLN A 72 -11.56 8.25 -10.38
N VAL A 73 -12.54 9.01 -9.87
CA VAL A 73 -13.05 8.88 -8.50
C VAL A 73 -13.55 7.45 -8.26
N ASP A 74 -14.33 6.87 -9.17
CA ASP A 74 -14.82 5.51 -9.05
C ASP A 74 -13.69 4.46 -9.05
N ARG A 75 -12.58 4.72 -9.75
CA ARG A 75 -11.39 3.86 -9.66
C ARG A 75 -10.70 3.97 -8.31
N ALA A 76 -10.55 5.19 -7.77
CA ALA A 76 -10.00 5.42 -6.45
C ALA A 76 -10.85 4.73 -5.37
N VAL A 77 -12.17 4.87 -5.42
CA VAL A 77 -13.12 4.17 -4.54
C VAL A 77 -12.91 2.66 -4.57
N ARG A 78 -12.85 2.06 -5.75
CA ARG A 78 -12.60 0.61 -5.86
C ARG A 78 -11.24 0.20 -5.29
N SER A 79 -10.22 1.03 -5.47
CA SER A 79 -8.87 0.80 -4.91
C SER A 79 -8.89 0.84 -3.39
N ILE A 80 -9.62 1.79 -2.79
CA ILE A 80 -9.79 1.89 -1.35
C ILE A 80 -10.53 0.65 -0.82
N LEU A 81 -11.70 0.33 -1.36
CA LEU A 81 -12.51 -0.82 -0.92
C LEU A 81 -11.78 -2.16 -1.04
N ALA A 82 -10.94 -2.33 -2.06
CA ALA A 82 -10.13 -3.54 -2.23
C ALA A 82 -9.08 -3.76 -1.14
N ARG A 83 -8.77 -2.72 -0.35
CA ARG A 83 -7.80 -2.76 0.76
C ARG A 83 -8.47 -2.75 2.14
N GLN A 84 -9.80 -2.78 2.20
CA GLN A 84 -10.53 -2.85 3.46
C GLN A 84 -10.26 -4.19 4.17
N ASN A 85 -9.94 -4.15 5.45
CA ASN A 85 -9.72 -5.34 6.24
C ASN A 85 -11.02 -6.12 6.39
N ALA A 86 -11.03 -7.37 5.98
CA ALA A 86 -12.22 -8.22 6.07
C ALA A 86 -12.62 -8.56 7.52
N SER A 87 -11.70 -8.45 8.49
CA SER A 87 -11.93 -8.82 9.89
C SER A 87 -12.60 -7.73 10.72
N ASP A 88 -12.33 -6.46 10.43
CA ASP A 88 -12.76 -5.32 11.25
C ASP A 88 -13.32 -4.13 10.45
N GLY A 89 -13.30 -4.22 9.12
CA GLY A 89 -13.76 -3.17 8.22
C GLY A 89 -12.86 -1.93 8.17
N GLY A 90 -11.75 -1.91 8.89
CA GLY A 90 -10.80 -0.80 8.91
C GLY A 90 -9.80 -0.83 7.75
N PHE A 91 -8.88 0.14 7.77
CA PHE A 91 -7.82 0.26 6.76
C PHE A 91 -6.46 0.30 7.44
N SER A 92 -5.51 -0.44 6.88
CA SER A 92 -4.14 -0.56 7.41
C SER A 92 -3.20 0.37 6.64
N ILE A 93 -2.09 0.78 7.29
CA ILE A 93 -1.04 1.58 6.65
C ILE A 93 -0.03 0.75 5.84
N TYR A 94 -0.11 -0.58 5.95
CA TYR A 94 0.66 -1.52 5.13
C TYR A 94 -0.12 -2.84 4.94
N PRO A 95 0.13 -3.60 3.87
CA PRO A 95 -0.58 -4.85 3.59
C PRO A 95 -0.46 -5.86 4.73
N GLY A 96 -1.61 -6.37 5.23
CA GLY A 96 -1.66 -7.33 6.34
C GLY A 96 -1.42 -6.75 7.72
N GLY A 97 -1.31 -5.43 7.86
CA GLY A 97 -1.22 -4.74 9.14
C GLY A 97 -2.56 -4.62 9.87
N PRO A 98 -2.55 -4.22 11.15
CA PRO A 98 -3.78 -3.89 11.88
C PRO A 98 -4.43 -2.62 11.31
N ALA A 99 -5.72 -2.44 11.59
CA ALA A 99 -6.39 -1.20 11.23
C ALA A 99 -5.74 0.01 11.94
N ASP A 100 -5.50 1.05 11.17
CA ASP A 100 -5.03 2.35 11.64
C ASP A 100 -6.20 3.34 11.67
N VAL A 101 -6.33 4.09 12.76
CA VAL A 101 -7.44 5.02 12.96
C VAL A 101 -7.42 6.15 11.92
N SER A 102 -6.25 6.71 11.63
CA SER A 102 -6.13 7.83 10.70
C SER A 102 -6.44 7.39 9.26
N ALA A 103 -5.91 6.24 8.83
CA ALA A 103 -6.20 5.67 7.52
C ALA A 103 -7.69 5.33 7.39
N SER A 104 -8.29 4.74 8.43
CA SER A 104 -9.69 4.32 8.43
C SER A 104 -10.66 5.50 8.40
N VAL A 105 -10.44 6.52 9.23
CA VAL A 105 -11.27 7.74 9.24
C VAL A 105 -11.21 8.46 7.90
N LYS A 106 -10.01 8.58 7.32
CA LYS A 106 -9.82 9.22 6.03
C LYS A 106 -10.56 8.46 4.92
N ALA A 107 -10.33 7.15 4.80
CA ALA A 107 -10.99 6.31 3.82
C ALA A 107 -12.52 6.34 3.97
N TYR A 108 -13.03 6.23 5.21
CA TYR A 108 -14.46 6.32 5.49
C TYR A 108 -15.08 7.63 4.99
N PHE A 109 -14.46 8.76 5.34
CA PHE A 109 -14.95 10.08 4.93
C PHE A 109 -15.04 10.19 3.40
N GLU A 110 -13.98 9.80 2.70
CA GLU A 110 -13.90 9.91 1.24
C GLU A 110 -14.87 8.95 0.53
N LEU A 111 -15.08 7.75 1.07
CA LEU A 111 -16.09 6.83 0.56
C LEU A 111 -17.50 7.41 0.71
N LYS A 112 -17.82 8.01 1.86
CA LYS A 112 -19.11 8.69 2.08
C LYS A 112 -19.32 9.84 1.11
N VAL A 113 -18.32 10.69 0.91
CA VAL A 113 -18.36 11.79 -0.06
C VAL A 113 -18.59 11.29 -1.48
N ALA A 114 -17.95 10.18 -1.85
CA ALA A 114 -18.11 9.54 -3.16
C ALA A 114 -19.48 8.85 -3.34
N GLY A 115 -20.30 8.80 -2.29
CA GLY A 115 -21.64 8.19 -2.31
C GLY A 115 -21.65 6.69 -2.05
N VAL A 116 -20.61 6.18 -1.42
CA VAL A 116 -20.50 4.78 -0.99
C VAL A 116 -20.77 4.69 0.50
N ASP A 117 -21.51 3.64 0.90
CA ASP A 117 -21.70 3.29 2.31
C ASP A 117 -20.71 2.17 2.65
N PRO A 118 -19.60 2.49 3.36
CA PRO A 118 -18.52 1.55 3.62
C PRO A 118 -18.84 0.56 4.74
#